data_dd73d2bb715113484122d3cdbb095d72
#
_entry.id   dd73d2bb715113484122d3cdbb095d72
#
_cell.length_a   1.000
_cell.length_b   1.000
_cell.length_c   1.000
_cell.angle_alpha   90.00
_cell.angle_beta   90.00
_cell.angle_gamma   90.00
#
_symmetry.space_group_name_H-M   'P 1'
#
loop_
_entity.id
_entity.type
_entity.pdbx_description
1 polymer ?
#
loop_
_entity_poly.entity_id
_entity_poly.type
_entity_poly.pdbx_seq_one_letter_code
_entity_poly.pdbx_strand_id
1 'polypeptide(L)'
;MHPSFPLTISPWIPVWDMDTDEFRDVGLTEALVRAHRLRFDASTWSDSIVLLRLMAAALDSACGPGTVPEWDAAWRAETLDSERITAYLGHWGPRLDLFHPEHPAFQCGALDTYNRGAHSLDPASLGGAAGAWFSGKLRAAKDGQKPYPGWEPAEAARKLLWLLSYDTAGIKGAAPGDPQGRRNRIYGAHPGPAGIVTHLHIEAHTLKDMLLLALPPQPRAPGDAPVWEQAQPPTAVRTRAPRGRLDWLTWSTRRVRLCPPAEDGGGVDRFALHDGDRIEGRKLDLAQAYDPMTAWSTPASGKGLTPMRVTDEDLGALKPWAAALILDPPADRPQTSTALRHAVAAAERDVISPDTLLRAVFAAIEWGTQRSVINNDPVPAVELGTAGQLADPVQRGVMATRARYAEVVQGNLRRAAQELSGRPADLVRRRMTLTNLALDWDETTGEAETRDESGREAANRTWRSALHTAADRAIANFPLDRNRRAKLRATFMTAGAVAAAREKPEAASASAASHDRGMKAPRRTPPSSRGPGRPAAAYEVFGGRYSLSEISKMPECAVSYTTLRNRLTDPDNPDRQWTSEEVVEAATRPGTRGRRRAAGGDQ
;
A
#
# COMPACT_ATOMS: atom_id res chain seq x y z
N MET A 1 -9.92 32.64 26.71
CA MET A 1 -8.74 31.72 26.71
C MET A 1 -8.63 31.11 25.34
N HIS A 2 -7.41 30.92 24.81
CA HIS A 2 -7.28 30.21 23.54
C HIS A 2 -7.60 28.72 23.79
N PRO A 3 -8.45 28.06 22.97
CA PRO A 3 -8.71 26.64 23.14
C PRO A 3 -7.42 25.84 23.00
N SER A 4 -7.22 24.84 23.84
CA SER A 4 -6.05 23.96 23.87
C SER A 4 -6.52 22.51 23.89
N PHE A 5 -5.87 21.66 23.10
CA PHE A 5 -6.10 20.22 23.09
C PHE A 5 -4.76 19.50 22.90
N PRO A 6 -3.99 19.35 24.01
CA PRO A 6 -2.67 18.73 23.96
C PRO A 6 -2.79 17.22 23.72
N LEU A 7 -2.39 16.76 22.55
CA LEU A 7 -2.49 15.37 22.09
C LEU A 7 -1.67 14.40 22.95
N THR A 8 -0.73 14.92 23.75
CA THR A 8 0.06 14.11 24.68
C THR A 8 -0.76 13.58 25.85
N ILE A 9 -1.75 14.36 26.32
CA ILE A 9 -2.54 14.03 27.51
C ILE A 9 -4.04 13.94 27.28
N SER A 10 -4.58 14.70 26.31
CA SER A 10 -6.02 14.66 26.01
C SER A 10 -6.39 13.30 25.41
N PRO A 11 -7.58 12.74 25.72
CA PRO A 11 -8.02 11.46 25.16
C PRO A 11 -8.42 11.59 23.69
N TRP A 12 -7.78 10.83 22.79
CA TRP A 12 -8.05 10.86 21.36
C TRP A 12 -7.62 9.61 20.58
N ILE A 13 -6.81 8.73 21.21
CA ILE A 13 -6.36 7.47 20.62
C ILE A 13 -7.25 6.37 21.19
N PRO A 14 -8.07 5.69 20.35
CA PRO A 14 -8.97 4.64 20.80
C PRO A 14 -8.19 3.37 21.12
N VAL A 15 -8.39 2.82 22.30
CA VAL A 15 -7.76 1.59 22.78
C VAL A 15 -8.73 0.76 23.60
N TRP A 16 -8.48 -0.54 23.69
CA TRP A 16 -9.06 -1.42 24.70
C TRP A 16 -8.11 -1.47 25.90
N ASP A 17 -8.57 -1.03 27.06
CA ASP A 17 -7.81 -1.10 28.31
C ASP A 17 -8.04 -2.46 28.97
N MET A 18 -6.98 -3.28 29.05
CA MET A 18 -7.07 -4.65 29.56
C MET A 18 -7.21 -4.69 31.10
N ASP A 19 -6.87 -3.61 31.80
CA ASP A 19 -7.02 -3.55 33.27
C ASP A 19 -8.48 -3.29 33.68
N THR A 20 -9.21 -2.49 32.87
CA THR A 20 -10.62 -2.16 33.14
C THR A 20 -11.61 -2.94 32.28
N ASP A 21 -11.11 -3.67 31.27
CA ASP A 21 -11.89 -4.39 30.25
C ASP A 21 -12.89 -3.47 29.49
N GLU A 22 -12.43 -2.24 29.19
CA GLU A 22 -13.26 -1.21 28.54
C GLU A 22 -12.57 -0.58 27.34
N PHE A 23 -13.39 -0.18 26.37
CA PHE A 23 -12.96 0.62 25.25
C PHE A 23 -13.00 2.11 25.62
N ARG A 24 -11.87 2.81 25.48
CA ARG A 24 -11.74 4.24 25.78
C ARG A 24 -10.68 4.93 24.92
N ASP A 25 -10.77 6.24 24.86
CA ASP A 25 -9.70 7.06 24.29
C ASP A 25 -8.64 7.39 25.35
N VAL A 26 -7.36 7.44 24.94
CA VAL A 26 -6.20 7.83 25.77
C VAL A 26 -5.38 8.92 25.07
N GLY A 27 -4.56 9.64 25.83
CA GLY A 27 -3.54 10.55 25.28
C GLY A 27 -2.32 9.77 24.79
N LEU A 28 -1.49 10.41 23.95
CA LEU A 28 -0.30 9.77 23.36
C LEU A 28 0.70 9.27 24.42
N THR A 29 0.89 10.02 25.51
CA THR A 29 1.77 9.60 26.61
C THR A 29 1.26 8.33 27.28
N GLU A 30 -0.01 8.29 27.63
CA GLU A 30 -0.64 7.11 28.22
C GLU A 30 -0.59 5.91 27.28
N ALA A 31 -0.89 6.12 25.98
CA ALA A 31 -0.83 5.06 24.97
C ALA A 31 0.53 4.37 24.92
N LEU A 32 1.63 5.14 25.02
CA LEU A 32 2.98 4.58 24.96
C LEU A 32 3.46 4.02 26.33
N VAL A 33 3.21 4.73 27.43
CA VAL A 33 3.66 4.30 28.77
C VAL A 33 2.93 3.05 29.23
N ARG A 34 1.61 2.96 28.97
CA ARG A 34 0.78 1.79 29.29
C ARG A 34 0.59 0.82 28.13
N ALA A 35 1.39 0.91 27.09
CA ALA A 35 1.25 0.10 25.89
C ALA A 35 1.17 -1.42 26.15
N HIS A 36 1.78 -1.92 27.21
CA HIS A 36 1.75 -3.32 27.66
C HIS A 36 0.40 -3.74 28.29
N ARG A 37 -0.49 -2.79 28.62
CA ARG A 37 -1.83 -3.01 29.19
C ARG A 37 -2.95 -2.55 28.25
N LEU A 38 -2.60 -2.12 27.05
CA LEU A 38 -3.52 -1.62 26.07
C LEU A 38 -3.51 -2.51 24.82
N ARG A 39 -4.66 -2.64 24.17
CA ARG A 39 -4.78 -3.26 22.84
C ARG A 39 -5.22 -2.20 21.84
N PHE A 40 -4.67 -2.27 20.65
CA PHE A 40 -5.01 -1.36 19.56
C PHE A 40 -5.37 -2.17 18.32
N ASP A 41 -6.57 -1.97 17.79
CA ASP A 41 -7.03 -2.66 16.59
C ASP A 41 -6.90 -1.74 15.36
N ALA A 42 -5.80 -1.89 14.66
CA ALA A 42 -5.55 -1.15 13.43
C ALA A 42 -6.23 -1.77 12.20
N SER A 43 -6.94 -2.89 12.37
CA SER A 43 -7.64 -3.56 11.26
C SER A 43 -9.02 -2.97 10.96
N THR A 44 -9.59 -2.16 11.86
CA THR A 44 -10.98 -1.68 11.75
C THR A 44 -11.14 -0.50 10.79
N TRP A 45 -10.13 0.38 10.66
CA TRP A 45 -10.23 1.65 9.91
C TRP A 45 -8.88 2.04 9.31
N SER A 46 -8.89 2.73 8.18
CA SER A 46 -7.68 3.28 7.57
C SER A 46 -7.00 4.38 8.40
N ASP A 47 -7.74 5.12 9.25
CA ASP A 47 -7.18 6.08 10.19
C ASP A 47 -6.44 5.42 11.35
N SER A 48 -6.83 4.21 11.77
CA SER A 48 -6.10 3.43 12.76
C SER A 48 -4.68 3.09 12.32
N ILE A 49 -4.48 2.81 11.03
CA ILE A 49 -3.14 2.61 10.46
C ILE A 49 -2.28 3.88 10.59
N VAL A 50 -2.87 5.04 10.39
CA VAL A 50 -2.17 6.33 10.51
C VAL A 50 -1.80 6.60 11.96
N LEU A 51 -2.68 6.26 12.90
CA LEU A 51 -2.40 6.34 14.34
C LEU A 51 -1.26 5.40 14.76
N LEU A 52 -1.26 4.17 14.26
CA LEU A 52 -0.15 3.23 14.50
C LEU A 52 1.19 3.80 13.99
N ARG A 53 1.22 4.36 12.79
CA ARG A 53 2.42 5.00 12.21
C ARG A 53 2.89 6.18 13.06
N LEU A 54 1.97 7.00 13.56
CA LEU A 54 2.27 8.12 14.45
C LEU A 54 2.85 7.65 15.78
N MET A 55 2.19 6.68 16.43
CA MET A 55 2.67 6.13 17.71
C MET A 55 4.04 5.46 17.54
N ALA A 56 4.25 4.74 16.44
CA ALA A 56 5.55 4.17 16.09
C ALA A 56 6.62 5.26 15.92
N ALA A 57 6.32 6.36 15.21
CA ALA A 57 7.25 7.47 15.07
C ALA A 57 7.55 8.17 16.42
N ALA A 58 6.55 8.31 17.29
CA ALA A 58 6.75 8.88 18.63
C ALA A 58 7.60 7.98 19.53
N LEU A 59 7.35 6.67 19.52
CA LEU A 59 8.15 5.69 20.25
C LEU A 59 9.60 5.66 19.73
N ASP A 60 9.78 5.60 18.40
CA ASP A 60 11.09 5.59 17.76
C ASP A 60 11.92 6.85 18.10
N SER A 61 11.25 8.00 18.16
CA SER A 61 11.89 9.25 18.54
C SER A 61 12.28 9.31 20.02
N ALA A 62 11.46 8.75 20.89
CA ALA A 62 11.70 8.76 22.33
C ALA A 62 12.76 7.74 22.77
N CYS A 63 12.61 6.50 22.34
CA CYS A 63 13.45 5.38 22.79
C CYS A 63 13.50 4.23 21.78
N GLY A 64 13.35 4.50 20.49
CA GLY A 64 13.36 3.46 19.46
C GLY A 64 14.66 2.67 19.42
N PRO A 65 14.58 1.35 19.14
CA PRO A 65 15.75 0.49 19.07
C PRO A 65 16.57 0.78 17.81
N GLY A 66 17.82 1.19 17.96
CA GLY A 66 18.75 1.41 16.84
C GLY A 66 19.44 0.14 16.37
N THR A 67 19.50 -0.89 17.23
CA THR A 67 20.21 -2.15 17.01
C THR A 67 19.35 -3.36 17.35
N VAL A 68 19.70 -4.53 16.82
CA VAL A 68 19.00 -5.81 17.14
C VAL A 68 19.04 -6.13 18.65
N PRO A 69 20.18 -6.04 19.35
CA PRO A 69 20.19 -6.28 20.80
C PRO A 69 19.28 -5.33 21.60
N GLU A 70 19.20 -4.05 21.23
CA GLU A 70 18.29 -3.10 21.86
C GLU A 70 16.83 -3.48 21.63
N TRP A 71 16.48 -3.91 20.42
CA TRP A 71 15.14 -4.38 20.10
C TRP A 71 14.78 -5.64 20.88
N ASP A 72 15.69 -6.62 20.94
CA ASP A 72 15.51 -7.86 21.68
C ASP A 72 15.33 -7.58 23.19
N ALA A 73 16.05 -6.61 23.74
CA ALA A 73 15.90 -6.16 25.12
C ALA A 73 14.54 -5.49 25.36
N ALA A 74 14.12 -4.57 24.46
CA ALA A 74 12.83 -3.90 24.56
C ALA A 74 11.65 -4.89 24.44
N TRP A 75 11.78 -5.92 23.60
CA TRP A 75 10.77 -6.97 23.48
C TRP A 75 10.61 -7.76 24.77
N ARG A 76 11.72 -8.20 25.38
CA ARG A 76 11.71 -8.98 26.64
C ARG A 76 11.32 -8.16 27.87
N ALA A 77 11.49 -6.84 27.84
CA ALA A 77 11.06 -5.98 28.93
C ALA A 77 9.53 -6.00 29.07
N GLU A 78 9.04 -5.99 30.31
CA GLU A 78 7.60 -5.94 30.59
C GLU A 78 6.99 -4.64 30.04
N THR A 79 7.68 -3.52 30.21
CA THR A 79 7.22 -2.19 29.81
C THR A 79 8.19 -1.52 28.84
N LEU A 80 7.72 -0.56 28.08
CA LEU A 80 8.58 0.41 27.38
C LEU A 80 9.24 1.36 28.40
N ASP A 81 10.28 2.05 27.97
CA ASP A 81 11.00 3.04 28.81
C ASP A 81 10.10 4.27 29.08
N SER A 82 9.33 4.20 30.16
CA SER A 82 8.35 5.21 30.54
C SER A 82 8.98 6.56 30.88
N GLU A 83 10.22 6.57 31.43
CA GLU A 83 10.92 7.81 31.77
C GLU A 83 11.34 8.56 30.52
N ARG A 84 11.97 7.88 29.55
CA ARG A 84 12.36 8.48 28.29
C ARG A 84 11.15 8.94 27.48
N ILE A 85 10.07 8.15 27.43
CA ILE A 85 8.82 8.51 26.74
C ILE A 85 8.22 9.77 27.36
N THR A 86 8.07 9.80 28.68
CA THR A 86 7.47 10.94 29.39
C THR A 86 8.32 12.21 29.25
N ALA A 87 9.64 12.10 29.38
CA ALA A 87 10.55 13.23 29.19
C ALA A 87 10.49 13.76 27.75
N TYR A 88 10.52 12.87 26.76
CA TYR A 88 10.44 13.25 25.34
C TYR A 88 9.12 13.94 24.99
N LEU A 89 7.98 13.33 25.34
CA LEU A 89 6.67 13.90 25.06
C LEU A 89 6.37 15.15 25.89
N GLY A 90 6.92 15.25 27.11
CA GLY A 90 6.87 16.47 27.90
C GLY A 90 7.62 17.64 27.25
N HIS A 91 8.80 17.37 26.69
CA HIS A 91 9.59 18.38 25.97
C HIS A 91 8.87 18.87 24.69
N TRP A 92 8.30 17.97 23.91
CA TRP A 92 7.62 18.31 22.65
C TRP A 92 6.13 18.60 22.80
N GLY A 93 5.57 18.47 24.02
CA GLY A 93 4.15 18.70 24.31
C GLY A 93 3.58 20.01 23.74
N PRO A 94 4.25 21.17 23.86
CA PRO A 94 3.78 22.41 23.26
C PRO A 94 3.59 22.36 21.74
N ARG A 95 4.33 21.51 21.02
CA ARG A 95 4.18 21.31 19.57
C ARG A 95 3.23 20.17 19.20
N LEU A 96 2.69 19.52 20.19
CA LEU A 96 1.66 18.47 20.08
C LEU A 96 0.30 18.97 20.62
N ASP A 97 0.08 20.26 20.75
CA ASP A 97 -1.24 20.85 20.97
C ASP A 97 -1.94 21.11 19.63
N LEU A 98 -3.14 20.54 19.48
CA LEU A 98 -3.93 20.62 18.24
C LEU A 98 -4.28 22.07 17.85
N PHE A 99 -4.45 22.95 18.84
CA PHE A 99 -4.86 24.33 18.65
C PHE A 99 -3.82 25.35 19.08
N HIS A 100 -2.57 24.96 19.21
CA HIS A 100 -1.51 25.93 19.55
C HIS A 100 -1.53 27.09 18.53
N PRO A 101 -1.49 28.37 18.99
CA PRO A 101 -1.68 29.53 18.13
C PRO A 101 -0.63 29.63 17.02
N GLU A 102 0.63 29.35 17.32
CA GLU A 102 1.76 29.47 16.39
C GLU A 102 2.19 28.12 15.81
N HIS A 103 2.14 27.04 16.61
CA HIS A 103 2.67 25.73 16.26
C HIS A 103 1.64 24.61 16.47
N PRO A 104 0.47 24.67 15.79
CA PRO A 104 -0.55 23.63 15.97
C PRO A 104 -0.05 22.29 15.45
N ALA A 105 -0.32 21.21 16.19
CA ALA A 105 0.16 19.88 15.92
C ALA A 105 -0.17 19.43 14.49
N PHE A 106 0.83 18.99 13.72
CA PHE A 106 0.73 18.52 12.33
C PHE A 106 0.21 19.55 11.31
N GLN A 107 0.11 20.80 11.68
CA GLN A 107 -0.54 21.86 10.91
C GLN A 107 0.45 22.96 10.53
N CYS A 108 -0.02 23.89 9.70
CA CYS A 108 0.72 25.09 9.32
C CYS A 108 0.12 26.30 10.05
N GLY A 109 0.79 26.78 11.09
CA GLY A 109 0.33 27.87 11.95
C GLY A 109 0.16 29.21 11.25
N ALA A 110 0.87 29.42 10.14
CA ALA A 110 0.80 30.66 9.36
C ALA A 110 -0.45 30.78 8.44
N LEU A 111 -1.30 29.74 8.37
CA LEU A 111 -2.57 29.83 7.64
C LEU A 111 -3.64 30.50 8.52
N ASP A 112 -4.34 31.50 7.98
CA ASP A 112 -5.37 32.29 8.66
C ASP A 112 -6.74 32.26 7.96
N THR A 113 -6.79 31.71 6.74
CA THR A 113 -8.00 31.67 5.91
C THR A 113 -8.56 30.27 5.80
N TYR A 114 -9.71 30.03 6.42
CA TYR A 114 -10.42 28.76 6.37
C TYR A 114 -11.29 28.66 5.12
N ASN A 115 -10.98 27.69 4.27
CA ASN A 115 -11.59 27.52 2.95
C ASN A 115 -12.37 26.21 2.77
N ARG A 116 -12.52 25.40 3.82
CA ARG A 116 -13.24 24.13 3.84
C ARG A 116 -14.14 24.01 5.07
N GLY A 117 -15.29 23.37 4.91
CA GLY A 117 -16.11 22.92 6.02
C GLY A 117 -15.59 21.59 6.59
N ALA A 118 -15.73 21.40 7.91
CA ALA A 118 -15.18 20.25 8.61
C ALA A 118 -15.73 18.90 8.14
N HIS A 119 -16.96 18.85 7.64
CA HIS A 119 -17.55 17.64 7.05
C HIS A 119 -16.70 17.03 5.92
N SER A 120 -15.85 17.82 5.26
CA SER A 120 -14.94 17.31 4.22
C SER A 120 -13.67 16.65 4.77
N LEU A 121 -13.46 16.60 6.09
CA LEU A 121 -12.45 15.78 6.74
C LEU A 121 -12.87 14.30 6.91
N ASP A 122 -14.17 14.01 6.76
CA ASP A 122 -14.67 12.66 7.01
C ASP A 122 -14.19 11.66 5.96
N PRO A 123 -13.45 10.60 6.35
CA PRO A 123 -13.05 9.52 5.45
C PRO A 123 -14.24 8.85 4.76
N ALA A 124 -15.35 8.65 5.47
CA ALA A 124 -16.56 8.06 4.91
C ALA A 124 -17.16 8.91 3.77
N SER A 125 -16.89 10.21 3.75
CA SER A 125 -17.27 11.08 2.65
C SER A 125 -16.38 10.92 1.41
N LEU A 126 -15.21 10.33 1.56
CA LEU A 126 -14.22 10.06 0.52
C LEU A 126 -14.34 8.65 -0.03
N GLY A 127 -14.73 7.69 0.82
CA GLY A 127 -14.99 6.30 0.44
C GLY A 127 -16.40 6.11 -0.12
N GLY A 128 -16.58 5.31 -1.14
CA GLY A 128 -17.89 4.91 -1.69
C GLY A 128 -18.77 6.00 -2.29
N ALA A 129 -18.61 7.25 -1.88
CA ALA A 129 -19.30 8.40 -2.43
C ALA A 129 -18.36 9.27 -3.28
N ALA A 130 -17.56 8.63 -4.12
CA ALA A 130 -16.57 9.28 -5.00
C ALA A 130 -17.09 10.50 -5.76
N GLY A 131 -18.38 10.52 -6.08
CA GLY A 131 -19.07 11.66 -6.67
C GLY A 131 -19.32 12.81 -5.69
N ALA A 132 -19.40 12.57 -4.40
CA ALA A 132 -19.73 13.58 -3.40
C ALA A 132 -18.53 14.46 -3.05
N TRP A 133 -17.33 13.89 -2.92
CA TRP A 133 -16.09 14.62 -2.71
C TRP A 133 -15.76 15.55 -3.88
N PHE A 134 -15.80 15.02 -5.11
CA PHE A 134 -15.47 15.78 -6.32
C PHE A 134 -16.45 16.88 -6.66
N SER A 135 -17.73 16.67 -6.35
CA SER A 135 -18.78 17.64 -6.68
C SER A 135 -18.87 18.80 -5.70
N GLY A 136 -18.13 18.78 -4.58
CA GLY A 136 -18.30 19.74 -3.49
C GLY A 136 -19.71 19.69 -2.88
N LYS A 137 -20.47 18.67 -3.25
CA LYS A 137 -21.86 18.43 -2.88
C LYS A 137 -21.99 17.37 -1.79
N LEU A 138 -21.01 17.26 -0.91
CA LEU A 138 -21.38 16.89 0.44
C LEU A 138 -22.24 18.05 0.93
N ARG A 139 -23.50 17.79 0.82
CA ARG A 139 -24.59 18.75 0.88
C ARG A 139 -24.39 19.63 2.08
N ALA A 140 -23.98 20.85 1.83
CA ALA A 140 -24.51 21.94 2.63
C ALA A 140 -25.97 21.57 2.87
N ALA A 141 -26.35 21.46 4.12
CA ALA A 141 -27.68 21.07 4.52
C ALA A 141 -28.68 21.59 3.49
N LYS A 142 -29.41 20.67 2.84
CA LYS A 142 -30.59 21.08 2.08
C LYS A 142 -31.45 21.86 3.05
N ASP A 143 -31.97 22.96 2.58
CA ASP A 143 -32.82 23.88 3.33
C ASP A 143 -33.57 23.18 4.48
N GLY A 144 -33.27 23.59 5.72
CA GLY A 144 -33.92 23.09 6.94
C GLY A 144 -33.16 22.10 7.80
N GLN A 145 -31.96 21.59 7.39
CA GLN A 145 -31.11 20.82 8.30
C GLN A 145 -30.28 21.76 9.19
N LYS A 146 -30.09 21.35 10.47
CA LYS A 146 -29.22 22.09 11.39
C LYS A 146 -27.81 22.24 10.79
N PRO A 147 -27.12 23.35 11.03
CA PRO A 147 -25.71 23.50 10.65
C PRO A 147 -24.92 22.29 11.16
N TYR A 148 -23.92 21.84 10.40
CA TYR A 148 -23.00 20.79 10.82
C TYR A 148 -22.33 21.20 12.14
N PRO A 149 -22.44 20.40 13.22
CA PRO A 149 -22.00 20.84 14.54
C PRO A 149 -20.48 20.95 14.70
N GLY A 150 -19.73 20.51 13.69
CA GLY A 150 -18.28 20.37 13.76
C GLY A 150 -17.86 19.02 14.36
N TRP A 151 -16.56 18.77 14.33
CA TRP A 151 -15.95 17.58 14.93
C TRP A 151 -15.44 17.90 16.33
N GLU A 152 -15.67 16.99 17.27
CA GLU A 152 -14.99 17.05 18.56
C GLU A 152 -13.46 17.06 18.33
N PRO A 153 -12.68 17.72 19.19
CA PRO A 153 -11.23 17.85 19.00
C PRO A 153 -10.50 16.52 18.80
N ALA A 154 -10.87 15.48 19.53
CA ALA A 154 -10.31 14.14 19.39
C ALA A 154 -10.55 13.54 18.00
N GLU A 155 -11.76 13.67 17.50
CA GLU A 155 -12.13 13.17 16.18
C GLU A 155 -11.48 14.01 15.07
N ALA A 156 -11.42 15.33 15.24
CA ALA A 156 -10.75 16.25 14.32
C ALA A 156 -9.25 15.92 14.19
N ALA A 157 -8.59 15.53 15.28
CA ALA A 157 -7.20 15.10 15.26
C ALA A 157 -7.00 13.84 14.43
N ARG A 158 -7.84 12.80 14.59
CA ARG A 158 -7.80 11.57 13.80
C ARG A 158 -8.02 11.85 12.31
N LYS A 159 -9.04 12.65 11.98
CA LYS A 159 -9.37 13.02 10.60
C LYS A 159 -8.28 13.88 9.94
N LEU A 160 -7.63 14.75 10.70
CA LEU A 160 -6.48 15.52 10.22
C LEU A 160 -5.33 14.60 9.78
N LEU A 161 -4.97 13.63 10.60
CA LEU A 161 -3.91 12.66 10.26
C LEU A 161 -4.28 11.81 9.03
N TRP A 162 -5.53 11.37 8.96
CA TRP A 162 -6.04 10.66 7.79
C TRP A 162 -5.93 11.53 6.52
N LEU A 163 -6.34 12.80 6.59
CA LEU A 163 -6.25 13.74 5.49
C LEU A 163 -4.80 13.94 5.01
N LEU A 164 -3.86 14.14 5.93
CA LEU A 164 -2.43 14.30 5.62
C LEU A 164 -1.84 13.08 4.91
N SER A 165 -2.38 11.90 5.17
CA SER A 165 -1.92 10.63 4.61
C SER A 165 -2.56 10.31 3.27
N TYR A 166 -3.86 10.55 3.11
CA TYR A 166 -4.69 9.98 2.05
C TYR A 166 -5.44 11.02 1.20
N ASP A 167 -5.26 12.33 1.43
CA ASP A 167 -5.93 13.30 0.57
C ASP A 167 -5.55 13.12 -0.91
N THR A 168 -6.56 13.17 -1.76
CA THR A 168 -6.50 12.80 -3.18
C THR A 168 -5.48 13.62 -3.98
N ALA A 169 -4.97 13.04 -5.06
CA ALA A 169 -4.18 13.77 -6.05
C ALA A 169 -5.02 14.82 -6.81
N GLY A 170 -4.37 15.72 -7.51
CA GLY A 170 -5.02 16.63 -8.44
C GLY A 170 -4.72 18.10 -8.19
N ILE A 171 -5.75 18.94 -8.36
CA ILE A 171 -5.64 20.39 -8.21
C ILE A 171 -6.07 20.77 -6.80
N LYS A 172 -5.21 21.51 -6.09
CA LYS A 172 -5.52 22.08 -4.77
C LYS A 172 -5.57 23.61 -4.84
N GLY A 173 -6.18 24.24 -3.84
CA GLY A 173 -6.07 25.69 -3.68
C GLY A 173 -4.62 26.09 -3.41
N ALA A 174 -4.14 27.17 -4.00
CA ALA A 174 -2.89 27.79 -3.61
C ALA A 174 -3.06 28.52 -2.27
N ALA A 175 -2.07 28.44 -1.40
CA ALA A 175 -2.02 29.33 -0.24
C ALA A 175 -1.80 30.79 -0.72
N PRO A 176 -2.25 31.80 0.03
CA PRO A 176 -1.97 33.18 -0.29
C PRO A 176 -0.46 33.43 -0.45
N GLY A 177 -0.06 34.06 -1.54
CA GLY A 177 1.36 34.37 -1.81
C GLY A 177 2.22 33.19 -2.27
N ASP A 178 1.66 32.00 -2.51
CA ASP A 178 2.44 30.86 -3.01
C ASP A 178 2.96 31.13 -4.43
N PRO A 179 4.30 31.15 -4.64
CA PRO A 179 4.90 31.45 -5.94
C PRO A 179 4.58 30.41 -7.01
N GLN A 180 4.17 29.18 -6.64
CA GLN A 180 3.73 28.15 -7.56
C GLN A 180 2.26 28.26 -7.91
N GLY A 181 1.51 29.17 -7.24
CA GLY A 181 0.10 29.39 -7.45
C GLY A 181 -0.20 30.02 -8.82
N ARG A 182 -1.05 29.35 -9.61
CA ARG A 182 -1.56 29.91 -10.87
C ARG A 182 -3.08 30.06 -10.77
N ARG A 183 -3.58 31.28 -10.79
CA ARG A 183 -5.01 31.57 -10.60
C ARG A 183 -5.57 30.91 -9.32
N ASN A 184 -4.88 31.08 -8.20
CA ASN A 184 -5.19 30.48 -6.90
C ASN A 184 -5.25 28.94 -6.90
N ARG A 185 -4.52 28.27 -7.78
CA ARG A 185 -4.47 26.80 -7.88
C ARG A 185 -3.04 26.30 -7.98
N ILE A 186 -2.81 25.16 -7.35
CA ILE A 186 -1.59 24.35 -7.46
C ILE A 186 -1.96 23.04 -8.17
N TYR A 187 -1.15 22.66 -9.16
CA TYR A 187 -1.34 21.44 -9.95
C TYR A 187 -0.37 20.35 -9.52
N GLY A 188 -0.81 19.09 -9.65
CA GLY A 188 0.05 17.95 -9.42
C GLY A 188 0.24 17.57 -7.94
N ALA A 189 -0.70 17.93 -7.06
CA ALA A 189 -0.72 17.40 -5.71
C ALA A 189 -0.85 15.86 -5.73
N HIS A 190 -0.19 15.19 -4.78
CA HIS A 190 -0.21 13.73 -4.63
C HIS A 190 -0.60 13.36 -3.21
N PRO A 191 -1.09 12.12 -2.96
CA PRO A 191 -1.25 11.59 -1.61
C PRO A 191 0.08 11.54 -0.85
N GLY A 192 0.00 11.47 0.47
CA GLY A 192 1.14 11.28 1.36
C GLY A 192 1.79 9.90 1.23
N PRO A 193 2.90 9.64 1.94
CA PRO A 193 3.60 8.35 1.92
C PRO A 193 2.70 7.14 2.17
N ALA A 194 1.85 7.17 3.18
CA ALA A 194 0.91 6.08 3.48
C ALA A 194 -0.08 5.82 2.34
N GLY A 195 -0.48 6.86 1.59
CA GLY A 195 -1.40 6.74 0.46
C GLY A 195 -0.79 6.18 -0.83
N ILE A 196 0.53 5.99 -0.90
CA ILE A 196 1.22 5.44 -2.09
C ILE A 196 1.77 4.05 -1.87
N VAL A 197 1.67 3.49 -0.68
CA VAL A 197 2.11 2.15 -0.31
C VAL A 197 0.93 1.27 0.09
N THR A 198 1.14 -0.03 0.13
CA THR A 198 0.28 -0.97 0.83
C THR A 198 0.91 -1.25 2.17
N HIS A 199 0.24 -0.86 3.21
CA HIS A 199 0.68 -1.03 4.57
C HIS A 199 0.51 -2.50 5.00
N LEU A 200 1.52 -3.06 5.64
CA LEU A 200 1.49 -4.36 6.31
C LEU A 200 2.01 -4.20 7.72
N HIS A 201 1.20 -4.52 8.71
CA HIS A 201 1.65 -4.64 10.09
C HIS A 201 1.25 -5.99 10.67
N ILE A 202 1.88 -6.36 11.77
CA ILE A 202 1.57 -7.59 12.49
C ILE A 202 0.74 -7.21 13.70
N GLU A 203 -0.44 -7.82 13.82
CA GLU A 203 -1.23 -7.71 15.04
C GLU A 203 -0.54 -8.44 16.19
N ALA A 204 -0.64 -7.88 17.38
CA ALA A 204 -0.14 -8.46 18.60
C ALA A 204 -1.15 -8.29 19.74
N HIS A 205 -0.94 -9.04 20.82
CA HIS A 205 -1.84 -9.02 21.98
C HIS A 205 -1.83 -7.66 22.69
N THR A 206 -0.69 -6.98 22.72
CA THR A 206 -0.54 -5.66 23.34
C THR A 206 -0.13 -4.60 22.32
N LEU A 207 -0.45 -3.35 22.60
CA LEU A 207 0.04 -2.22 21.82
C LEU A 207 1.58 -2.11 21.85
N LYS A 208 2.24 -2.47 22.98
CA LYS A 208 3.69 -2.53 23.08
C LYS A 208 4.28 -3.44 22.01
N ASP A 209 3.80 -4.68 21.93
CA ASP A 209 4.31 -5.67 21.01
C ASP A 209 4.03 -5.27 19.55
N MET A 210 2.83 -4.73 19.29
CA MET A 210 2.46 -4.22 17.97
C MET A 210 3.37 -3.08 17.49
N LEU A 211 3.72 -2.14 18.38
CA LEU A 211 4.63 -1.04 18.08
C LEU A 211 6.06 -1.53 17.82
N LEU A 212 6.55 -2.45 18.62
CA LEU A 212 7.88 -3.05 18.41
C LEU A 212 7.94 -3.85 17.11
N LEU A 213 6.89 -4.61 16.77
CA LEU A 213 6.79 -5.32 15.48
C LEU A 213 6.72 -4.36 14.29
N ALA A 214 6.17 -3.16 14.47
CA ALA A 214 6.15 -2.12 13.43
C ALA A 214 7.50 -1.38 13.26
N LEU A 215 8.40 -1.50 14.25
CA LEU A 215 9.67 -0.80 14.34
C LEU A 215 10.87 -1.76 14.32
N PRO A 216 11.24 -2.35 13.17
CA PRO A 216 12.50 -3.08 13.08
C PRO A 216 13.67 -2.15 13.43
N PRO A 217 14.73 -2.69 14.08
CA PRO A 217 15.84 -1.88 14.54
C PRO A 217 16.52 -1.17 13.38
N GLN A 218 16.68 0.13 13.53
CA GLN A 218 17.34 0.97 12.53
C GLN A 218 17.95 2.20 13.22
N PRO A 219 19.24 2.45 13.02
CA PRO A 219 19.86 3.69 13.51
C PRO A 219 19.17 4.91 12.92
N ARG A 220 18.92 5.92 13.75
CA ARG A 220 18.36 7.19 13.29
C ARG A 220 19.33 7.87 12.33
N ALA A 221 18.88 8.21 11.14
CA ALA A 221 19.69 8.91 10.15
C ALA A 221 19.99 10.35 10.61
N PRO A 222 21.15 10.94 10.24
CA PRO A 222 21.44 12.33 10.55
C PRO A 222 20.38 13.28 9.99
N GLY A 223 19.79 14.10 10.86
CA GLY A 223 18.75 15.06 10.52
C GLY A 223 17.36 14.46 10.27
N ASP A 224 17.18 13.15 10.47
CA ASP A 224 15.85 12.54 10.49
C ASP A 224 15.10 12.97 11.75
N ALA A 225 13.91 13.51 11.57
CA ALA A 225 13.09 14.04 12.64
C ALA A 225 11.61 14.00 12.28
N PRO A 226 10.72 13.64 13.20
CA PRO A 226 9.28 13.72 12.98
C PRO A 226 8.85 15.19 12.84
N VAL A 227 7.67 15.40 12.27
CA VAL A 227 7.19 16.74 11.90
C VAL A 227 7.16 17.73 13.08
N TRP A 228 6.89 17.27 14.29
CA TRP A 228 6.84 18.13 15.50
C TRP A 228 8.21 18.58 16.00
N GLU A 229 9.29 17.90 15.64
CA GLU A 229 10.66 18.34 15.91
C GLU A 229 11.17 19.33 14.85
N GLN A 230 10.53 19.39 13.68
CA GLN A 230 10.95 20.25 12.58
C GLN A 230 10.48 21.69 12.78
N ALA A 231 11.09 22.62 12.04
CA ALA A 231 10.59 23.99 11.93
C ALA A 231 9.18 24.00 11.30
N GLN A 232 8.36 24.99 11.66
CA GLN A 232 7.04 25.16 11.06
C GLN A 232 7.14 25.22 9.53
N PRO A 233 6.29 24.47 8.82
CA PRO A 233 6.30 24.49 7.38
C PRO A 233 5.85 25.87 6.86
N PRO A 234 6.45 26.38 5.76
CA PRO A 234 5.94 27.58 5.09
C PRO A 234 4.55 27.30 4.52
N THR A 235 3.76 28.33 4.30
CA THR A 235 2.45 28.21 3.64
C THR A 235 2.57 27.71 2.20
N ALA A 236 3.64 28.12 1.50
CA ALA A 236 3.90 27.72 0.12
C ALA A 236 4.31 26.25 -0.02
N VAL A 237 3.98 25.67 -1.19
CA VAL A 237 4.44 24.36 -1.60
C VAL A 237 5.97 24.34 -1.69
N ARG A 238 6.58 23.30 -1.19
CA ARG A 238 8.01 23.03 -1.40
C ARG A 238 8.23 21.58 -1.85
N THR A 239 9.27 21.35 -2.61
CA THR A 239 9.75 20.02 -3.01
C THR A 239 11.00 19.71 -2.20
N ARG A 240 11.03 18.56 -1.52
CA ARG A 240 12.16 18.11 -0.71
C ARG A 240 12.22 16.59 -0.61
N ALA A 241 13.40 16.05 -0.39
CA ALA A 241 13.58 14.65 -0.05
C ALA A 241 13.25 14.41 1.44
N PRO A 242 12.63 13.27 1.80
CA PRO A 242 12.56 12.83 3.18
C PRO A 242 13.97 12.51 3.70
N ARG A 243 14.21 12.79 4.97
CA ARG A 243 15.52 12.65 5.61
C ARG A 243 15.75 11.29 6.24
N GLY A 244 14.67 10.54 6.48
CA GLY A 244 14.71 9.21 7.08
C GLY A 244 13.32 8.68 7.41
N ARG A 245 13.28 7.66 8.27
CA ARG A 245 12.06 6.96 8.68
C ARG A 245 11.06 7.86 9.40
N LEU A 246 11.52 8.70 10.34
CA LEU A 246 10.65 9.57 11.13
C LEU A 246 9.99 10.65 10.28
N ASP A 247 10.77 11.30 9.41
CA ASP A 247 10.25 12.28 8.46
C ASP A 247 9.27 11.62 7.47
N TRP A 248 9.55 10.40 7.02
CA TRP A 248 8.65 9.63 6.13
C TRP A 248 7.34 9.25 6.81
N LEU A 249 7.38 8.75 8.04
CA LEU A 249 6.19 8.33 8.80
C LEU A 249 5.26 9.49 9.15
N THR A 250 5.81 10.72 9.28
CA THR A 250 5.09 11.93 9.71
C THR A 250 5.04 13.03 8.64
N TRP A 251 5.13 12.66 7.37
CA TRP A 251 5.24 13.58 6.23
C TRP A 251 4.03 14.51 6.06
N SER A 252 4.27 15.83 6.00
CA SER A 252 3.24 16.85 5.81
C SER A 252 2.89 17.09 4.34
N THR A 253 2.08 16.23 3.75
CA THR A 253 1.71 16.30 2.33
C THR A 253 0.79 17.48 2.00
N ARG A 254 0.15 18.08 3.02
CA ARG A 254 -0.75 19.24 2.90
C ARG A 254 -0.39 20.30 3.91
N ARG A 255 -0.76 21.53 3.60
CA ARG A 255 -0.83 22.63 4.56
C ARG A 255 -2.27 22.69 5.06
N VAL A 256 -2.45 22.39 6.31
CA VAL A 256 -3.75 22.36 6.97
C VAL A 256 -3.72 23.28 8.19
N ARG A 257 -4.81 23.91 8.52
CA ARG A 257 -5.07 24.51 9.83
C ARG A 257 -6.53 24.33 10.17
N LEU A 258 -6.81 23.70 11.29
CA LEU A 258 -8.15 23.57 11.84
C LEU A 258 -8.57 24.90 12.46
N CYS A 259 -9.83 25.30 12.27
CA CYS A 259 -10.43 26.39 13.01
C CYS A 259 -10.66 25.92 14.44
N PRO A 260 -10.06 26.55 15.45
CA PRO A 260 -10.33 26.17 16.82
C PRO A 260 -11.82 26.26 17.14
N PRO A 261 -12.36 25.40 18.03
CA PRO A 261 -13.73 25.52 18.50
C PRO A 261 -14.00 26.89 19.09
N ALA A 262 -15.23 27.37 18.93
CA ALA A 262 -15.68 28.63 19.56
C ALA A 262 -15.75 28.45 21.09
N GLU A 263 -15.59 29.55 21.84
CA GLU A 263 -15.59 29.53 23.32
C GLU A 263 -16.94 29.06 23.92
N ASP A 264 -18.01 29.13 23.15
CA ASP A 264 -19.36 28.73 23.53
C ASP A 264 -19.67 27.25 23.35
N GLY A 265 -18.67 26.42 23.03
CA GLY A 265 -18.78 24.94 23.01
C GLY A 265 -19.13 24.35 21.66
N GLY A 266 -18.73 24.95 20.57
CA GLY A 266 -18.80 24.36 19.23
C GLY A 266 -17.65 23.37 18.95
N GLY A 267 -17.83 22.47 17.99
CA GLY A 267 -16.75 21.64 17.45
C GLY A 267 -15.92 22.35 16.38
N VAL A 268 -14.92 21.66 15.83
CA VAL A 268 -14.16 22.13 14.65
C VAL A 268 -15.08 22.12 13.45
N ASP A 269 -15.50 23.29 12.98
CA ASP A 269 -16.48 23.46 11.89
C ASP A 269 -15.84 23.77 10.53
N ARG A 270 -14.61 24.28 10.52
CA ARG A 270 -13.88 24.72 9.32
C ARG A 270 -12.39 24.41 9.42
N PHE A 271 -11.72 24.39 8.27
CA PHE A 271 -10.26 24.29 8.19
C PHE A 271 -9.72 24.92 6.91
N ALA A 272 -8.44 25.27 6.92
CA ALA A 272 -7.68 25.63 5.74
C ALA A 272 -7.06 24.36 5.13
N LEU A 273 -7.08 24.24 3.79
CA LEU A 273 -6.44 23.15 3.07
C LEU A 273 -5.77 23.66 1.79
N HIS A 274 -4.45 23.48 1.72
CA HIS A 274 -3.63 23.78 0.57
C HIS A 274 -2.66 22.61 0.30
N ASP A 275 -2.01 22.62 -0.88
CA ASP A 275 -0.93 21.65 -1.15
C ASP A 275 0.27 21.90 -0.22
N GLY A 276 1.07 20.86 0.03
CA GLY A 276 2.15 20.90 1.01
C GLY A 276 3.49 20.42 0.47
N ASP A 277 4.22 19.66 1.29
CA ASP A 277 5.52 19.13 0.88
C ASP A 277 5.34 18.05 -0.18
N ARG A 278 6.07 18.21 -1.28
CA ARG A 278 6.17 17.23 -2.36
C ARG A 278 7.45 16.43 -2.21
N ILE A 279 7.33 15.13 -2.35
CA ILE A 279 8.48 14.22 -2.24
C ILE A 279 9.37 14.39 -3.48
N GLU A 280 10.62 14.78 -3.26
CA GLU A 280 11.68 14.76 -4.24
C GLU A 280 12.30 13.36 -4.32
N GLY A 281 12.59 12.90 -5.53
CA GLY A 281 13.15 11.57 -5.78
C GLY A 281 12.12 10.52 -6.17
N ARG A 282 12.60 9.29 -6.38
CA ARG A 282 11.74 8.15 -6.73
C ARG A 282 11.03 7.64 -5.47
N LYS A 283 9.73 7.90 -5.39
CA LYS A 283 8.90 7.59 -4.21
C LYS A 283 9.00 6.14 -3.76
N LEU A 284 9.11 5.20 -4.69
CA LEU A 284 9.19 3.77 -4.35
C LEU A 284 10.55 3.40 -3.75
N ASP A 285 11.65 3.99 -4.22
CA ASP A 285 12.98 3.76 -3.62
C ASP A 285 13.04 4.33 -2.20
N LEU A 286 12.42 5.50 -1.98
CA LEU A 286 12.30 6.11 -0.64
C LEU A 286 11.40 5.28 0.29
N ALA A 287 10.30 4.74 -0.22
CA ALA A 287 9.45 3.82 0.55
C ALA A 287 10.20 2.55 0.93
N GLN A 288 11.02 1.98 0.04
CA GLN A 288 11.87 0.83 0.37
C GLN A 288 12.92 1.15 1.45
N ALA A 289 13.46 2.37 1.43
CA ALA A 289 14.49 2.79 2.39
C ALA A 289 13.91 3.14 3.77
N TYR A 290 12.70 3.71 3.83
CA TYR A 290 12.21 4.37 5.03
C TYR A 290 10.89 3.79 5.58
N ASP A 291 10.13 3.00 4.81
CA ASP A 291 8.88 2.45 5.28
C ASP A 291 9.02 0.97 5.67
N PRO A 292 9.05 0.64 6.96
CA PRO A 292 9.25 -0.74 7.40
C PRO A 292 8.02 -1.62 7.16
N MET A 293 6.85 -1.01 6.99
CA MET A 293 5.56 -1.67 6.96
C MET A 293 4.97 -1.79 5.54
N THR A 294 5.73 -1.55 4.49
CA THR A 294 5.22 -1.67 3.11
C THR A 294 5.31 -3.11 2.62
N ALA A 295 4.18 -3.64 2.12
CA ALA A 295 4.13 -4.90 1.38
C ALA A 295 4.46 -4.67 -0.10
N TRP A 296 5.35 -5.48 -0.65
CA TRP A 296 5.88 -5.34 -2.00
C TRP A 296 5.44 -6.46 -2.94
N SER A 297 5.38 -6.17 -4.23
CA SER A 297 5.19 -7.16 -5.30
C SER A 297 6.05 -6.83 -6.52
N THR A 298 6.42 -7.86 -7.29
CA THR A 298 7.08 -7.69 -8.58
C THR A 298 6.02 -7.43 -9.66
N PRO A 299 6.10 -6.32 -10.40
CA PRO A 299 5.20 -6.07 -11.51
C PRO A 299 5.42 -7.09 -12.65
N ALA A 300 4.40 -7.28 -13.50
CA ALA A 300 4.48 -8.19 -14.65
C ALA A 300 5.65 -7.87 -15.61
N SER A 301 6.15 -6.65 -15.61
CA SER A 301 7.33 -6.24 -16.37
C SER A 301 8.65 -6.81 -15.84
N GLY A 302 8.65 -7.40 -14.62
CA GLY A 302 9.85 -7.91 -13.94
C GLY A 302 10.86 -6.83 -13.52
N LYS A 303 10.51 -5.55 -13.62
CA LYS A 303 11.42 -4.44 -13.33
C LYS A 303 11.04 -3.74 -12.02
N GLY A 304 11.90 -3.90 -11.02
CA GLY A 304 11.77 -3.26 -9.71
C GLY A 304 10.61 -3.82 -8.87
N LEU A 305 10.43 -3.24 -7.68
CA LEU A 305 9.33 -3.55 -6.78
C LEU A 305 8.26 -2.46 -6.87
N THR A 306 7.01 -2.85 -6.66
CA THR A 306 5.88 -1.94 -6.49
C THR A 306 5.12 -2.31 -5.23
N PRO A 307 4.48 -1.36 -4.53
CA PRO A 307 3.57 -1.70 -3.46
C PRO A 307 2.52 -2.70 -3.96
N MET A 308 2.26 -3.72 -3.16
CA MET A 308 1.27 -4.74 -3.48
C MET A 308 -0.11 -4.08 -3.65
N ARG A 309 -0.87 -4.48 -4.64
CA ARG A 309 -2.27 -4.05 -4.76
C ARG A 309 -3.14 -5.02 -3.97
N VAL A 310 -3.84 -4.48 -3.00
CA VAL A 310 -4.88 -5.18 -2.23
C VAL A 310 -6.22 -4.53 -2.54
N THR A 311 -7.23 -5.33 -2.78
CA THR A 311 -8.60 -4.91 -3.09
C THR A 311 -9.56 -5.62 -2.14
N ASP A 312 -10.82 -5.19 -2.07
CA ASP A 312 -11.85 -5.88 -1.28
C ASP A 312 -12.04 -7.35 -1.69
N GLU A 313 -11.80 -7.64 -2.96
CA GLU A 313 -11.89 -9.02 -3.44
C GLU A 313 -10.72 -9.88 -2.95
N ASP A 314 -9.66 -9.27 -2.44
CA ASP A 314 -8.52 -9.95 -1.81
C ASP A 314 -8.78 -10.21 -0.30
N LEU A 315 -9.90 -9.75 0.28
CA LEU A 315 -10.35 -10.10 1.63
C LEU A 315 -10.55 -11.62 1.74
N GLY A 316 -9.76 -12.25 2.58
CA GLY A 316 -9.69 -13.73 2.67
C GLY A 316 -8.94 -14.40 1.52
N ALA A 317 -8.17 -13.65 0.76
CA ALA A 317 -7.49 -14.12 -0.42
C ALA A 317 -6.05 -14.55 -0.16
N LEU A 318 -5.65 -15.50 -0.97
CA LEU A 318 -4.33 -16.11 -1.02
C LEU A 318 -3.20 -15.13 -1.36
N LYS A 319 -3.49 -14.04 -2.08
CA LYS A 319 -2.48 -13.10 -2.56
C LYS A 319 -1.78 -12.31 -1.45
N PRO A 320 -2.48 -11.68 -0.49
CA PRO A 320 -1.85 -11.07 0.67
C PRO A 320 -1.03 -12.07 1.47
N TRP A 321 -1.56 -13.27 1.65
CA TRP A 321 -0.90 -14.35 2.37
C TRP A 321 0.36 -14.85 1.66
N ALA A 322 0.29 -15.12 0.34
CA ALA A 322 1.44 -15.49 -0.46
C ALA A 322 2.56 -14.42 -0.42
N ALA A 323 2.18 -13.14 -0.48
CA ALA A 323 3.14 -12.05 -0.39
C ALA A 323 3.80 -11.95 0.99
N ALA A 324 3.04 -12.17 2.06
CA ALA A 324 3.57 -12.17 3.43
C ALA A 324 4.56 -13.31 3.70
N LEU A 325 4.39 -14.47 3.07
CA LEU A 325 5.26 -15.64 3.25
C LEU A 325 6.57 -15.58 2.45
N ILE A 326 6.76 -14.64 1.55
CA ILE A 326 8.02 -14.50 0.80
C ILE A 326 9.01 -13.72 1.66
N LEU A 327 9.68 -14.42 2.58
CA LEU A 327 10.62 -13.82 3.53
C LEU A 327 12.05 -13.73 3.00
N ASP A 328 12.46 -14.68 2.13
CA ASP A 328 13.80 -14.77 1.53
C ASP A 328 13.70 -14.86 -0.01
N PRO A 329 13.22 -13.82 -0.67
CA PRO A 329 13.14 -13.85 -2.13
C PRO A 329 14.53 -13.69 -2.74
N PRO A 330 14.77 -14.22 -3.96
CA PRO A 330 15.89 -13.78 -4.78
C PRO A 330 15.88 -12.26 -4.92
N ALA A 331 17.06 -11.65 -5.05
CA ALA A 331 17.22 -10.18 -5.04
C ALA A 331 16.36 -9.41 -6.07
N ASP A 332 15.84 -10.09 -7.09
CA ASP A 332 15.00 -9.57 -8.16
C ASP A 332 13.49 -9.80 -7.95
N ARG A 333 13.08 -10.46 -6.84
CA ARG A 333 11.69 -10.85 -6.57
C ARG A 333 11.06 -10.09 -5.39
N PRO A 334 9.70 -10.21 -5.22
CA PRO A 334 8.98 -9.49 -4.17
C PRO A 334 9.58 -9.73 -2.80
N GLN A 335 9.77 -8.64 -2.08
CA GLN A 335 10.15 -8.68 -0.69
C GLN A 335 8.90 -8.42 0.17
N THR A 336 8.76 -9.12 1.28
CA THR A 336 7.78 -8.74 2.29
C THR A 336 8.23 -7.47 3.02
N SER A 337 7.40 -6.96 3.94
CA SER A 337 7.77 -5.81 4.75
C SER A 337 9.02 -6.09 5.60
N THR A 338 9.83 -5.07 5.84
CA THR A 338 11.00 -5.19 6.72
C THR A 338 10.58 -5.55 8.15
N ALA A 339 9.41 -5.07 8.59
CA ALA A 339 8.82 -5.41 9.89
C ALA A 339 8.56 -6.92 10.02
N LEU A 340 7.90 -7.55 9.03
CA LEU A 340 7.63 -8.99 9.08
C LEU A 340 8.93 -9.82 9.01
N ARG A 341 9.88 -9.43 8.16
CA ARG A 341 11.20 -10.12 8.11
C ARG A 341 11.92 -10.06 9.46
N HIS A 342 11.86 -8.91 10.12
CA HIS A 342 12.46 -8.76 11.44
C HIS A 342 11.76 -9.62 12.49
N ALA A 343 10.43 -9.68 12.50
CA ALA A 343 9.65 -10.52 13.40
C ALA A 343 10.05 -12.01 13.29
N VAL A 344 10.17 -12.50 12.06
CA VAL A 344 10.61 -13.89 11.79
C VAL A 344 12.05 -14.10 12.25
N ALA A 345 12.96 -13.18 11.95
CA ALA A 345 14.34 -13.26 12.43
C ALA A 345 14.46 -13.17 13.96
N ALA A 346 13.53 -12.51 14.64
CA ALA A 346 13.44 -12.51 16.10
C ALA A 346 12.93 -13.85 16.65
N ALA A 347 12.03 -14.51 15.96
CA ALA A 347 11.61 -15.89 16.28
C ALA A 347 12.75 -16.90 16.07
N GLU A 348 13.54 -16.77 14.99
CA GLU A 348 14.73 -17.59 14.75
C GLU A 348 15.80 -17.46 15.85
N ARG A 349 15.79 -16.35 16.60
CA ARG A 349 16.67 -16.09 17.76
C ARG A 349 16.02 -16.40 19.11
N ASP A 350 14.85 -17.04 19.14
CA ASP A 350 14.07 -17.32 20.36
C ASP A 350 13.73 -16.07 21.19
N VAL A 351 13.57 -14.91 20.53
CA VAL A 351 13.14 -13.67 21.17
C VAL A 351 11.63 -13.58 21.18
N ILE A 352 10.98 -13.91 20.06
CA ILE A 352 9.54 -14.11 19.98
C ILE A 352 9.27 -15.59 20.23
N SER A 353 8.34 -15.92 21.14
CA SER A 353 7.97 -17.30 21.41
C SER A 353 7.53 -18.03 20.14
N PRO A 354 8.02 -19.27 19.89
CA PRO A 354 7.62 -20.04 18.71
C PRO A 354 6.12 -20.25 18.57
N ASP A 355 5.38 -20.29 19.68
CA ASP A 355 3.92 -20.48 19.70
C ASP A 355 3.14 -19.18 19.45
N THR A 356 3.82 -18.04 19.31
CA THR A 356 3.16 -16.77 19.04
C THR A 356 2.51 -16.80 17.66
N LEU A 357 1.17 -16.68 17.61
CA LEU A 357 0.43 -16.57 16.35
C LEU A 357 0.70 -15.19 15.72
N LEU A 358 1.16 -15.18 14.49
CA LEU A 358 1.38 -13.98 13.71
C LEU A 358 0.23 -13.76 12.73
N ARG A 359 -0.45 -12.64 12.87
CA ARG A 359 -1.51 -12.20 11.99
C ARG A 359 -1.10 -10.91 11.31
N ALA A 360 -1.03 -10.94 9.98
CA ALA A 360 -0.70 -9.76 9.18
C ALA A 360 -1.97 -9.02 8.78
N VAL A 361 -1.98 -7.72 8.94
CA VAL A 361 -3.02 -6.82 8.44
C VAL A 361 -2.45 -6.00 7.30
N PHE A 362 -3.16 -6.02 6.18
CA PHE A 362 -2.84 -5.22 5.01
C PHE A 362 -3.82 -4.06 4.93
N ALA A 363 -3.31 -2.85 4.74
CA ALA A 363 -4.17 -1.71 4.49
C ALA A 363 -3.69 -0.96 3.25
N ALA A 364 -4.61 -0.68 2.35
CA ALA A 364 -4.33 0.02 1.11
C ALA A 364 -5.48 0.96 0.75
N ILE A 365 -5.17 2.01 0.01
CA ILE A 365 -6.20 2.80 -0.66
C ILE A 365 -6.35 2.31 -2.09
N GLU A 366 -7.53 1.85 -2.45
CA GLU A 366 -7.88 1.57 -3.85
C GLU A 366 -8.19 2.89 -4.57
N TRP A 367 -7.21 3.37 -5.29
CA TRP A 367 -7.31 4.62 -6.03
C TRP A 367 -8.05 4.44 -7.34
N GLY A 368 -8.98 5.34 -7.64
CA GLY A 368 -9.52 5.55 -8.97
C GLY A 368 -8.54 6.28 -9.90
N THR A 369 -9.05 6.79 -11.01
CA THR A 369 -8.25 7.42 -12.08
C THR A 369 -7.32 8.51 -11.52
N GLN A 370 -6.02 8.37 -11.81
CA GLN A 370 -4.97 9.33 -11.42
C GLN A 370 -4.90 9.62 -9.91
N ARG A 371 -5.37 8.72 -9.06
CA ARG A 371 -5.48 8.91 -7.60
C ARG A 371 -6.31 10.12 -7.18
N SER A 372 -7.22 10.53 -8.02
CA SER A 372 -8.10 11.69 -7.78
C SER A 372 -9.37 11.33 -7.03
N VAL A 373 -9.64 10.04 -6.87
CA VAL A 373 -10.80 9.47 -6.19
C VAL A 373 -10.35 8.26 -5.38
N ILE A 374 -10.91 8.08 -4.20
CA ILE A 374 -10.80 6.87 -3.41
C ILE A 374 -12.00 5.99 -3.77
N ASN A 375 -11.74 4.80 -4.32
CA ASN A 375 -12.78 3.82 -4.61
C ASN A 375 -13.11 3.02 -3.36
N ASN A 376 -12.06 2.64 -2.60
CA ASN A 376 -12.18 1.82 -1.41
C ASN A 376 -10.89 1.88 -0.58
N ASP A 377 -10.95 1.44 0.67
CA ASP A 377 -9.85 1.35 1.62
C ASP A 377 -9.83 -0.01 2.34
N PRO A 378 -9.56 -1.11 1.60
CA PRO A 378 -9.59 -2.46 2.16
C PRO A 378 -8.53 -2.66 3.25
N VAL A 379 -8.93 -3.34 4.33
CA VAL A 379 -8.05 -3.70 5.44
C VAL A 379 -8.17 -5.21 5.73
N PRO A 380 -7.73 -6.09 4.81
CA PRO A 380 -7.76 -7.53 5.03
C PRO A 380 -6.72 -7.96 6.06
N ALA A 381 -7.11 -8.89 6.92
CA ALA A 381 -6.22 -9.55 7.87
C ALA A 381 -6.04 -11.03 7.50
N VAL A 382 -4.82 -11.53 7.68
CA VAL A 382 -4.44 -12.89 7.30
C VAL A 382 -3.62 -13.53 8.41
N GLU A 383 -4.03 -14.67 8.89
CA GLU A 383 -3.25 -15.49 9.80
C GLU A 383 -2.09 -16.14 9.04
N LEU A 384 -0.87 -15.91 9.49
CA LEU A 384 0.34 -16.40 8.84
C LEU A 384 0.83 -17.74 9.41
N GLY A 385 0.30 -18.15 10.56
CA GLY A 385 0.79 -19.26 11.35
C GLY A 385 1.60 -18.80 12.57
N THR A 386 2.22 -19.74 13.28
CA THR A 386 3.04 -19.40 14.44
C THR A 386 4.41 -18.85 14.05
N ALA A 387 5.02 -18.09 14.94
CA ALA A 387 6.35 -17.54 14.74
C ALA A 387 7.39 -18.65 14.49
N GLY A 388 7.29 -19.80 15.18
CA GLY A 388 8.14 -20.96 14.97
C GLY A 388 7.98 -21.58 13.58
N GLN A 389 6.73 -21.69 13.09
CA GLN A 389 6.48 -22.18 11.73
C GLN A 389 7.11 -21.27 10.68
N LEU A 390 7.03 -19.96 10.88
CA LEU A 390 7.62 -18.97 9.97
C LEU A 390 9.15 -18.89 10.12
N ALA A 391 9.70 -19.18 11.28
CA ALA A 391 11.14 -19.24 11.51
C ALA A 391 11.78 -20.47 10.86
N ASP A 392 11.04 -21.59 10.73
CA ASP A 392 11.53 -22.79 10.04
C ASP A 392 11.55 -22.59 8.50
N PRO A 393 12.73 -22.55 7.85
CA PRO A 393 12.82 -22.32 6.41
C PRO A 393 12.10 -23.38 5.58
N VAL A 394 12.02 -24.64 6.07
CA VAL A 394 11.37 -25.75 5.35
C VAL A 394 9.85 -25.56 5.37
N GLN A 395 9.28 -25.30 6.56
CA GLN A 395 7.85 -25.03 6.70
C GLN A 395 7.45 -23.79 5.91
N ARG A 396 8.20 -22.71 6.07
CA ARG A 396 8.00 -21.44 5.32
C ARG A 396 8.02 -21.66 3.80
N GLY A 397 8.97 -22.46 3.30
CA GLY A 397 9.06 -22.81 1.87
C GLY A 397 7.86 -23.60 1.36
N VAL A 398 7.37 -24.56 2.13
CA VAL A 398 6.16 -25.32 1.82
C VAL A 398 4.94 -24.42 1.77
N MET A 399 4.77 -23.57 2.79
CA MET A 399 3.68 -22.61 2.87
C MET A 399 3.68 -21.62 1.68
N ALA A 400 4.83 -21.03 1.37
CA ALA A 400 4.97 -20.13 0.23
C ALA A 400 4.66 -20.81 -1.12
N THR A 401 5.08 -22.07 -1.29
CA THR A 401 4.80 -22.85 -2.50
C THR A 401 3.32 -23.11 -2.66
N ARG A 402 2.64 -23.53 -1.59
CA ARG A 402 1.19 -23.80 -1.59
C ARG A 402 0.39 -22.52 -1.87
N ALA A 403 0.76 -21.40 -1.25
CA ALA A 403 0.11 -20.12 -1.47
C ALA A 403 0.22 -19.67 -2.93
N ARG A 404 1.40 -19.77 -3.52
CA ARG A 404 1.61 -19.44 -4.95
C ARG A 404 0.81 -20.36 -5.88
N TYR A 405 0.75 -21.65 -5.56
CA TYR A 405 -0.02 -22.61 -6.34
C TYR A 405 -1.51 -22.22 -6.33
N ALA A 406 -2.07 -21.93 -5.16
CA ALA A 406 -3.45 -21.54 -5.03
C ALA A 406 -3.74 -20.19 -5.73
N GLU A 407 -2.81 -19.24 -5.70
CA GLU A 407 -2.94 -17.98 -6.44
C GLU A 407 -3.00 -18.20 -7.96
N VAL A 408 -2.14 -19.08 -8.49
CA VAL A 408 -2.17 -19.45 -9.92
C VAL A 408 -3.49 -20.12 -10.31
N VAL A 409 -3.96 -21.05 -9.49
CA VAL A 409 -5.25 -21.73 -9.70
C VAL A 409 -6.41 -20.74 -9.69
N GLN A 410 -6.46 -19.86 -8.70
CA GLN A 410 -7.50 -18.82 -8.61
C GLN A 410 -7.45 -17.86 -9.81
N GLY A 411 -6.26 -17.45 -10.23
CA GLY A 411 -6.07 -16.60 -11.41
C GLY A 411 -6.57 -17.25 -12.70
N ASN A 412 -6.30 -18.53 -12.88
CA ASN A 412 -6.77 -19.29 -14.03
C ASN A 412 -8.28 -19.50 -14.03
N LEU A 413 -8.87 -19.81 -12.85
CA LEU A 413 -10.32 -19.91 -12.69
C LEU A 413 -11.03 -18.60 -13.02
N ARG A 414 -10.53 -17.48 -12.52
CA ARG A 414 -11.07 -16.14 -12.80
C ARG A 414 -11.04 -15.81 -14.29
N ARG A 415 -9.91 -16.08 -14.95
CA ARG A 415 -9.78 -15.88 -16.40
C ARG A 415 -10.77 -16.72 -17.19
N ALA A 416 -10.83 -18.02 -16.92
CA ALA A 416 -11.77 -18.92 -17.58
C ALA A 416 -13.24 -18.57 -17.30
N ALA A 417 -13.57 -18.17 -16.08
CA ALA A 417 -14.91 -17.72 -15.72
C ALA A 417 -15.29 -16.42 -16.45
N GLN A 418 -14.35 -15.50 -16.62
CA GLN A 418 -14.55 -14.27 -17.39
C GLN A 418 -14.81 -14.58 -18.88
N GLU A 419 -14.00 -15.40 -19.49
CA GLU A 419 -14.14 -15.83 -20.90
C GLU A 419 -15.47 -16.55 -21.14
N LEU A 420 -15.84 -17.50 -20.27
CA LEU A 420 -17.06 -18.27 -20.39
C LEU A 420 -18.34 -17.48 -20.09
N SER A 421 -18.26 -16.47 -19.24
CA SER A 421 -19.43 -15.69 -18.84
C SER A 421 -19.62 -14.40 -19.61
N GLY A 422 -18.55 -13.86 -20.22
CA GLY A 422 -18.53 -12.51 -20.81
C GLY A 422 -18.77 -11.39 -19.78
N ARG A 423 -18.65 -11.68 -18.46
CA ARG A 423 -18.92 -10.73 -17.38
C ARG A 423 -17.72 -9.83 -17.11
N PRO A 424 -17.93 -8.62 -16.59
CA PRO A 424 -16.85 -7.74 -16.13
C PRO A 424 -15.91 -8.44 -15.15
N ALA A 425 -14.63 -8.12 -15.23
CA ALA A 425 -13.57 -8.77 -14.44
C ALA A 425 -13.74 -8.58 -12.92
N ASP A 426 -14.26 -7.45 -12.48
CA ASP A 426 -14.57 -7.14 -11.08
C ASP A 426 -15.66 -8.06 -10.52
N LEU A 427 -16.75 -8.30 -11.28
CA LEU A 427 -17.81 -9.21 -10.86
C LEU A 427 -17.30 -10.66 -10.78
N VAL A 428 -16.43 -11.07 -11.71
CA VAL A 428 -15.81 -12.40 -11.70
C VAL A 428 -14.90 -12.53 -10.47
N ARG A 429 -14.07 -11.53 -10.19
CA ARG A 429 -13.19 -11.53 -9.03
C ARG A 429 -13.95 -11.73 -7.73
N ARG A 430 -15.01 -10.95 -7.49
CA ARG A 430 -15.84 -11.04 -6.25
C ARG A 430 -16.45 -12.42 -6.05
N ARG A 431 -16.85 -13.12 -7.13
CA ARG A 431 -17.55 -14.40 -7.05
C ARG A 431 -16.67 -15.64 -7.21
N MET A 432 -15.45 -15.46 -7.74
CA MET A 432 -14.46 -16.54 -7.94
C MET A 432 -13.28 -16.35 -6.99
N THR A 433 -13.55 -16.30 -5.72
CA THR A 433 -12.55 -16.26 -4.65
C THR A 433 -12.54 -17.62 -3.95
N LEU A 434 -11.35 -18.17 -3.76
CA LEU A 434 -11.12 -19.40 -2.99
C LEU A 434 -11.08 -19.01 -1.51
N THR A 435 -12.24 -19.01 -0.87
CA THR A 435 -12.40 -18.68 0.56
C THR A 435 -12.12 -19.91 1.42
N ASN A 436 -11.72 -19.67 2.67
CA ASN A 436 -11.49 -20.66 3.73
C ASN A 436 -10.29 -21.60 3.53
N LEU A 437 -9.40 -21.34 2.58
CA LEU A 437 -8.17 -22.12 2.43
C LEU A 437 -7.18 -21.90 3.59
N ALA A 438 -7.21 -20.73 4.22
CA ALA A 438 -6.37 -20.42 5.37
C ALA A 438 -6.82 -21.17 6.64
N LEU A 439 -8.13 -21.39 6.83
CA LEU A 439 -8.67 -22.14 7.96
C LEU A 439 -8.40 -23.64 7.87
N ASP A 440 -8.40 -24.18 6.65
CA ASP A 440 -8.06 -25.60 6.41
C ASP A 440 -6.54 -25.85 6.48
N TRP A 441 -5.74 -24.80 6.62
CA TRP A 441 -4.27 -24.87 6.61
C TRP A 441 -3.68 -25.45 7.91
N ASP A 442 -4.20 -25.05 9.07
CA ASP A 442 -3.72 -25.51 10.36
C ASP A 442 -4.02 -27.00 10.58
N GLU A 443 -5.13 -27.51 10.06
CA GLU A 443 -5.46 -28.95 10.09
C GLU A 443 -4.58 -29.79 9.16
N THR A 444 -4.00 -29.18 8.11
CA THR A 444 -3.22 -29.89 7.08
C THR A 444 -1.69 -29.80 7.26
N THR A 445 -1.21 -28.97 8.16
CA THR A 445 0.24 -28.74 8.40
C THR A 445 0.75 -29.24 9.73
N GLY A 446 0.19 -30.33 10.27
CA GLY A 446 0.68 -30.91 11.52
C GLY A 446 2.23 -31.05 11.53
N GLU A 447 2.88 -30.69 12.64
CA GLU A 447 4.33 -30.60 12.78
C GLU A 447 5.09 -31.89 12.36
N ALA A 448 4.44 -33.05 12.50
CA ALA A 448 5.02 -34.34 12.13
C ALA A 448 5.11 -34.55 10.61
N GLU A 449 4.22 -33.92 9.84
CA GLU A 449 4.08 -34.15 8.40
C GLU A 449 5.10 -33.37 7.55
N THR A 450 5.75 -32.36 8.12
CA THR A 450 6.71 -31.51 7.39
C THR A 450 8.16 -31.98 7.51
N ARG A 451 8.46 -32.95 8.37
CA ARG A 451 9.83 -33.37 8.67
C ARG A 451 10.41 -34.42 7.71
N ASP A 452 9.59 -35.30 7.15
CA ASP A 452 10.01 -36.25 6.15
C ASP A 452 9.34 -36.06 4.78
N GLU A 453 9.87 -36.71 3.74
CA GLU A 453 9.36 -36.58 2.37
C GLU A 453 7.95 -37.19 2.23
N SER A 454 7.65 -38.24 2.92
CA SER A 454 6.36 -38.95 2.91
C SER A 454 5.27 -38.12 3.57
N GLY A 455 5.55 -37.51 4.74
CA GLY A 455 4.64 -36.61 5.44
C GLY A 455 4.35 -35.36 4.61
N ARG A 456 5.38 -34.76 3.98
CA ARG A 456 5.22 -33.62 3.07
C ARG A 456 4.32 -33.94 1.89
N GLU A 457 4.46 -35.12 1.30
CA GLU A 457 3.62 -35.56 0.17
C GLU A 457 2.17 -35.82 0.61
N ALA A 458 1.95 -36.39 1.80
CA ALA A 458 0.63 -36.57 2.39
C ALA A 458 -0.04 -35.23 2.64
N ALA A 459 0.63 -34.29 3.32
CA ALA A 459 0.13 -32.95 3.58
C ALA A 459 -0.17 -32.18 2.27
N ASN A 460 0.65 -32.32 1.25
CA ASN A 460 0.39 -31.74 -0.07
C ASN A 460 -0.84 -32.33 -0.75
N ARG A 461 -1.09 -33.64 -0.61
CA ARG A 461 -2.33 -34.27 -1.15
C ARG A 461 -3.56 -33.73 -0.44
N THR A 462 -3.54 -33.68 0.89
CA THR A 462 -4.65 -33.14 1.71
C THR A 462 -4.95 -31.70 1.33
N TRP A 463 -3.92 -30.86 1.25
CA TRP A 463 -4.07 -29.46 0.86
C TRP A 463 -4.62 -29.29 -0.58
N ARG A 464 -4.15 -30.11 -1.53
CA ARG A 464 -4.70 -30.11 -2.90
C ARG A 464 -6.17 -30.51 -2.90
N SER A 465 -6.58 -31.44 -2.05
CA SER A 465 -7.99 -31.82 -1.89
C SER A 465 -8.83 -30.66 -1.35
N ALA A 466 -8.35 -29.94 -0.34
CA ALA A 466 -9.00 -28.74 0.20
C ALA A 466 -9.13 -27.64 -0.88
N LEU A 467 -8.07 -27.41 -1.67
CA LEU A 467 -8.07 -26.47 -2.78
C LEU A 467 -9.11 -26.87 -3.85
N HIS A 468 -9.22 -28.14 -4.19
CA HIS A 468 -10.22 -28.65 -5.12
C HIS A 468 -11.65 -28.42 -4.59
N THR A 469 -11.87 -28.68 -3.31
CA THR A 469 -13.16 -28.46 -2.66
C THR A 469 -13.55 -26.97 -2.67
N ALA A 470 -12.62 -26.07 -2.35
CA ALA A 470 -12.85 -24.63 -2.39
C ALA A 470 -13.15 -24.14 -3.83
N ALA A 471 -12.41 -24.66 -4.82
CA ALA A 471 -12.63 -24.35 -6.23
C ALA A 471 -14.01 -24.85 -6.73
N ASP A 472 -14.40 -26.05 -6.36
CA ASP A 472 -15.73 -26.60 -6.73
C ASP A 472 -16.87 -25.79 -6.11
N ARG A 473 -16.74 -25.33 -4.85
CA ARG A 473 -17.70 -24.42 -4.22
C ARG A 473 -17.80 -23.09 -4.99
N ALA A 474 -16.65 -22.48 -5.32
CA ALA A 474 -16.62 -21.24 -6.08
C ALA A 474 -17.26 -21.39 -7.48
N ILE A 475 -16.98 -22.49 -8.17
CA ILE A 475 -17.57 -22.83 -9.48
C ILE A 475 -19.08 -23.09 -9.36
N ALA A 476 -19.53 -23.79 -8.31
CA ALA A 476 -20.95 -24.07 -8.09
C ALA A 476 -21.76 -22.80 -7.85
N ASN A 477 -21.18 -21.84 -7.12
CA ASN A 477 -21.83 -20.57 -6.78
C ASN A 477 -21.71 -19.51 -7.90
N PHE A 478 -20.93 -19.78 -8.94
CA PHE A 478 -20.77 -18.82 -10.03
C PHE A 478 -21.96 -18.97 -11.04
N PRO A 479 -22.57 -17.87 -11.48
CA PRO A 479 -23.80 -17.90 -12.31
C PRO A 479 -23.49 -18.27 -13.77
N LEU A 480 -23.32 -19.56 -14.03
CA LEU A 480 -23.15 -20.17 -15.35
C LEU A 480 -24.20 -21.26 -15.56
N ASP A 481 -24.55 -21.52 -16.81
CA ASP A 481 -25.29 -22.71 -17.19
C ASP A 481 -24.49 -24.01 -16.97
N ARG A 482 -25.16 -25.14 -17.04
CA ARG A 482 -24.56 -26.46 -16.76
C ARG A 482 -23.34 -26.76 -17.66
N ASN A 483 -23.42 -26.41 -18.95
CA ASN A 483 -22.36 -26.73 -19.91
C ASN A 483 -21.14 -25.85 -19.70
N ARG A 484 -21.32 -24.54 -19.48
CA ARG A 484 -20.21 -23.60 -19.18
C ARG A 484 -19.57 -23.93 -17.83
N ARG A 485 -20.36 -24.34 -16.83
CA ARG A 485 -19.84 -24.80 -15.54
C ARG A 485 -19.00 -26.08 -15.67
N ALA A 486 -19.40 -27.03 -16.52
CA ALA A 486 -18.61 -28.22 -16.81
C ALA A 486 -17.28 -27.87 -17.51
N LYS A 487 -17.28 -26.92 -18.45
CA LYS A 487 -16.06 -26.40 -19.09
C LYS A 487 -15.14 -25.72 -18.07
N LEU A 488 -15.69 -24.92 -17.15
CA LEU A 488 -14.90 -24.26 -16.11
C LEU A 488 -14.22 -25.28 -15.17
N ARG A 489 -14.93 -26.35 -14.79
CA ARG A 489 -14.34 -27.46 -14.03
C ARG A 489 -13.21 -28.17 -14.78
N ALA A 490 -13.40 -28.44 -16.06
CA ALA A 490 -12.36 -29.05 -16.90
C ALA A 490 -11.11 -28.16 -17.00
N THR A 491 -11.28 -26.84 -17.15
CA THR A 491 -10.18 -25.86 -17.16
C THR A 491 -9.42 -25.85 -15.84
N PHE A 492 -10.13 -25.96 -14.71
CA PHE A 492 -9.52 -26.06 -13.39
C PHE A 492 -8.66 -27.31 -13.24
N MET A 493 -9.17 -28.47 -13.64
CA MET A 493 -8.42 -29.75 -13.59
C MET A 493 -7.15 -29.70 -14.43
N THR A 494 -7.20 -29.08 -15.62
CA THR A 494 -6.03 -28.91 -16.49
C THR A 494 -5.01 -27.94 -15.91
N ALA A 495 -5.46 -26.84 -15.31
CA ALA A 495 -4.60 -25.85 -14.66
C ALA A 495 -3.85 -26.44 -13.46
N GLY A 496 -4.52 -27.30 -12.68
CA GLY A 496 -3.91 -28.05 -11.58
C GLY A 496 -2.79 -28.98 -12.05
N ALA A 497 -2.99 -29.68 -13.15
CA ALA A 497 -1.97 -30.55 -13.74
C ALA A 497 -0.74 -29.76 -14.27
N VAL A 498 -0.96 -28.60 -14.88
CA VAL A 498 0.12 -27.73 -15.40
C VAL A 498 0.92 -27.11 -14.26
N ALA A 499 0.28 -26.72 -13.16
CA ALA A 499 0.96 -26.17 -12.00
C ALA A 499 1.82 -27.25 -11.30
N ALA A 500 1.31 -28.47 -11.17
CA ALA A 500 2.06 -29.60 -10.60
C ALA A 500 3.27 -30.01 -11.47
N ALA A 501 3.19 -29.84 -12.79
CA ALA A 501 4.30 -30.10 -13.70
C ALA A 501 5.43 -29.05 -13.63
N ARG A 502 5.12 -27.82 -13.21
CA ARG A 502 6.10 -26.74 -13.02
C ARG A 502 6.87 -26.81 -11.70
N GLU A 503 6.40 -27.58 -10.73
CA GLU A 503 7.09 -27.78 -9.45
C GLU A 503 8.29 -28.74 -9.52
N LYS A 504 8.41 -29.56 -10.58
CA LYS A 504 9.43 -30.62 -10.67
C LYS A 504 10.89 -30.22 -10.98
N PRO A 505 11.26 -29.04 -11.53
CA PRO A 505 12.66 -28.81 -11.92
C PRO A 505 13.57 -28.08 -10.92
N GLU A 506 13.09 -27.50 -9.83
CA GLU A 506 13.97 -26.71 -8.94
C GLU A 506 14.63 -27.50 -7.81
N ALA A 507 14.12 -28.66 -7.45
CA ALA A 507 14.69 -29.49 -6.38
C ALA A 507 15.98 -30.25 -6.80
N ALA A 508 16.24 -30.38 -8.10
CA ALA A 508 17.41 -31.11 -8.62
C ALA A 508 18.68 -30.27 -8.81
N SER A 509 18.58 -28.91 -8.73
CA SER A 509 19.73 -28.02 -8.96
C SER A 509 20.47 -27.59 -7.68
N ALA A 510 19.91 -27.82 -6.50
CA ALA A 510 20.55 -27.45 -5.24
C ALA A 510 21.55 -28.51 -4.69
N SER A 511 21.56 -29.76 -5.22
CA SER A 511 22.41 -30.85 -4.75
C SER A 511 23.73 -31.01 -5.52
N ALA A 512 23.96 -30.25 -6.60
CA ALA A 512 25.13 -30.42 -7.46
C ALA A 512 26.25 -29.37 -7.30
N ALA A 513 26.13 -28.45 -6.33
CA ALA A 513 27.06 -27.32 -6.19
C ALA A 513 28.08 -27.44 -5.05
N SER A 514 28.44 -28.67 -4.62
CA SER A 514 29.56 -28.86 -3.70
C SER A 514 30.50 -29.92 -4.25
N HIS A 515 31.37 -29.57 -5.15
CA HIS A 515 32.74 -30.06 -5.41
C HIS A 515 33.16 -29.60 -6.82
N ASP A 516 33.95 -28.63 -6.93
CA ASP A 516 35.27 -28.59 -7.58
C ASP A 516 35.70 -27.13 -7.84
N ARG A 517 36.79 -26.72 -7.19
CA ARG A 517 37.52 -25.48 -7.52
C ARG A 517 38.59 -25.81 -8.54
N GLY A 518 38.34 -25.40 -9.76
CA GLY A 518 39.34 -25.48 -10.81
C GLY A 518 39.19 -24.28 -11.77
N MET A 519 40.14 -23.35 -11.69
CA MET A 519 40.25 -22.16 -12.57
C MET A 519 40.22 -22.56 -14.05
N LYS A 520 39.30 -21.93 -14.84
CA LYS A 520 39.52 -21.69 -16.28
C LYS A 520 38.75 -20.47 -16.78
N ALA A 521 39.40 -19.78 -17.71
CA ALA A 521 39.12 -18.47 -18.28
C ALA A 521 37.72 -18.26 -18.95
N PRO A 522 37.30 -17.02 -19.22
CA PRO A 522 35.93 -16.70 -19.62
C PRO A 522 35.65 -17.11 -21.07
N ARG A 523 34.64 -17.99 -21.24
CA ARG A 523 34.05 -18.25 -22.56
C ARG A 523 32.83 -17.36 -22.76
N ARG A 524 32.79 -16.70 -23.92
CA ARG A 524 31.68 -15.94 -24.45
C ARG A 524 30.41 -16.81 -24.47
N THR A 525 29.34 -16.33 -23.86
CA THR A 525 28.00 -16.89 -23.97
C THR A 525 27.37 -16.54 -25.30
N PRO A 526 26.74 -17.48 -26.03
CA PRO A 526 25.89 -17.16 -27.18
C PRO A 526 24.52 -16.64 -26.71
N PRO A 527 23.82 -15.83 -27.52
CA PRO A 527 22.55 -15.24 -27.14
C PRO A 527 21.45 -16.29 -27.01
N SER A 528 20.64 -16.16 -25.96
CA SER A 528 19.48 -17.00 -25.69
C SER A 528 18.46 -16.91 -26.84
N SER A 529 18.15 -18.05 -27.45
CA SER A 529 17.08 -18.21 -28.42
C SER A 529 15.72 -18.01 -27.74
N ARG A 530 15.14 -16.81 -27.89
CA ARG A 530 13.69 -16.64 -27.78
C ARG A 530 13.05 -17.30 -28.98
N GLY A 531 12.06 -18.18 -28.77
CA GLY A 531 11.23 -18.72 -29.83
C GLY A 531 10.62 -17.59 -30.70
N PRO A 532 10.23 -17.88 -31.95
CA PRO A 532 9.85 -16.88 -32.92
C PRO A 532 8.55 -16.18 -32.51
N GLY A 533 8.69 -15.05 -31.82
CA GLY A 533 7.63 -14.05 -31.80
C GLY A 533 7.47 -13.49 -33.21
N ARG A 534 6.22 -13.31 -33.65
CA ARG A 534 5.91 -12.63 -34.92
C ARG A 534 6.85 -11.42 -35.06
N PRO A 535 7.60 -11.28 -36.16
CA PRO A 535 8.51 -10.13 -36.33
C PRO A 535 7.70 -8.85 -36.25
N ALA A 536 8.18 -7.86 -35.47
CA ALA A 536 7.55 -6.56 -35.40
C ALA A 536 7.48 -6.00 -36.83
N ALA A 537 6.30 -5.55 -37.26
CA ALA A 537 6.14 -4.94 -38.56
C ALA A 537 7.11 -3.75 -38.66
N ALA A 538 7.92 -3.73 -39.68
CA ALA A 538 8.85 -2.63 -39.95
C ALA A 538 8.41 -1.93 -41.25
N TYR A 539 8.42 -0.59 -41.21
CA TYR A 539 7.93 0.27 -42.29
C TYR A 539 9.11 1.01 -42.93
N GLU A 540 9.12 1.15 -44.25
CA GLU A 540 10.11 1.95 -44.98
C GLU A 540 9.65 3.40 -45.01
N VAL A 541 10.21 4.24 -44.13
CA VAL A 541 9.85 5.64 -43.97
C VAL A 541 11.12 6.47 -43.69
N PHE A 542 11.11 7.74 -44.03
CA PHE A 542 12.22 8.68 -43.78
C PHE A 542 13.61 8.16 -44.21
N GLY A 543 13.66 7.41 -45.32
CA GLY A 543 14.90 6.89 -45.87
C GLY A 543 15.49 5.64 -45.23
N GLY A 544 14.73 4.96 -44.34
CA GLY A 544 15.13 3.72 -43.68
C GLY A 544 13.95 2.83 -43.29
N ARG A 545 14.25 1.66 -42.72
CA ARG A 545 13.26 0.68 -42.27
C ARG A 545 13.16 0.66 -40.77
N TYR A 546 12.00 1.05 -40.22
CA TYR A 546 11.81 1.29 -38.79
C TYR A 546 10.51 0.68 -38.26
N SER A 547 10.51 0.29 -36.99
CA SER A 547 9.30 -0.07 -36.25
C SER A 547 8.51 1.19 -35.84
N LEU A 548 7.21 1.07 -35.55
CA LEU A 548 6.40 2.20 -35.06
C LEU A 548 6.98 2.86 -33.78
N SER A 549 7.67 2.08 -32.95
CA SER A 549 8.32 2.61 -31.75
C SER A 549 9.53 3.47 -32.07
N GLU A 550 10.27 3.14 -33.12
CA GLU A 550 11.41 3.94 -33.59
C GLU A 550 10.93 5.19 -34.32
N ILE A 551 9.93 5.06 -35.19
CA ILE A 551 9.30 6.19 -35.91
C ILE A 551 8.78 7.24 -34.91
N SER A 552 8.14 6.81 -33.83
CA SER A 552 7.58 7.73 -32.83
C SER A 552 8.62 8.56 -32.04
N LYS A 553 9.90 8.23 -32.19
CA LYS A 553 11.04 8.94 -31.54
C LYS A 553 11.80 9.84 -32.50
N MET A 554 11.44 9.82 -33.78
CA MET A 554 12.12 10.63 -34.79
C MET A 554 11.69 12.09 -34.73
N PRO A 555 12.57 13.04 -35.06
CA PRO A 555 12.25 14.46 -35.12
C PRO A 555 11.10 14.80 -36.09
N GLU A 556 10.95 14.01 -37.15
CA GLU A 556 9.89 14.13 -38.16
C GLU A 556 8.52 13.67 -37.66
N CYS A 557 8.46 12.93 -36.56
CA CYS A 557 7.21 12.44 -36.01
C CYS A 557 6.55 13.47 -35.08
N ALA A 558 5.42 14.01 -35.50
CA ALA A 558 4.67 15.04 -34.76
C ALA A 558 3.75 14.50 -33.66
N VAL A 559 3.70 13.17 -33.46
CA VAL A 559 2.74 12.52 -32.55
C VAL A 559 3.39 11.46 -31.66
N SER A 560 2.77 11.18 -30.51
CA SER A 560 3.24 10.12 -29.61
C SER A 560 3.01 8.71 -30.20
N TYR A 561 3.78 7.72 -29.71
CA TYR A 561 3.61 6.31 -30.08
C TYR A 561 2.15 5.82 -29.99
N THR A 562 1.45 6.17 -28.92
CA THR A 562 0.04 5.78 -28.73
C THR A 562 -0.86 6.39 -29.79
N THR A 563 -0.65 7.65 -30.16
CA THR A 563 -1.41 8.33 -31.20
C THR A 563 -1.09 7.75 -32.59
N LEU A 564 0.18 7.49 -32.89
CA LEU A 564 0.62 6.88 -34.13
C LEU A 564 0.02 5.46 -34.28
N ARG A 565 0.11 4.63 -33.25
CA ARG A 565 -0.49 3.30 -33.22
C ARG A 565 -1.99 3.33 -33.45
N ASN A 566 -2.72 4.22 -32.77
CA ASN A 566 -4.18 4.33 -32.94
C ASN A 566 -4.58 4.78 -34.34
N ARG A 567 -3.79 5.61 -35.01
CA ARG A 567 -4.03 6.01 -36.41
C ARG A 567 -3.79 4.88 -37.41
N LEU A 568 -2.89 3.95 -37.03
CA LEU A 568 -2.53 2.78 -37.82
C LEU A 568 -3.17 1.49 -37.24
N THR A 569 -4.35 1.60 -36.66
CA THR A 569 -5.18 0.47 -36.23
C THR A 569 -6.53 0.57 -36.92
N ASP A 570 -6.84 -0.43 -37.72
CA ASP A 570 -8.14 -0.57 -38.34
C ASP A 570 -8.96 -1.60 -37.55
N PRO A 571 -10.03 -1.20 -36.83
CA PRO A 571 -10.81 -2.12 -36.01
C PRO A 571 -11.54 -3.17 -36.83
N ASP A 572 -11.87 -2.88 -38.10
CA ASP A 572 -12.59 -3.78 -38.99
C ASP A 572 -11.65 -4.71 -39.78
N ASN A 573 -10.34 -4.36 -39.85
CA ASN A 573 -9.32 -5.18 -40.50
C ASN A 573 -7.99 -5.13 -39.71
N PRO A 574 -7.84 -5.92 -38.62
CA PRO A 574 -6.67 -5.87 -37.73
C PRO A 574 -5.37 -6.34 -38.41
N ASP A 575 -5.44 -7.06 -39.55
CA ASP A 575 -4.28 -7.53 -40.30
C ASP A 575 -3.93 -6.61 -41.50
N ARG A 576 -4.56 -5.43 -41.61
CA ARG A 576 -4.29 -4.47 -42.68
C ARG A 576 -2.80 -4.09 -42.71
N GLN A 577 -2.20 -4.22 -43.89
CA GLN A 577 -0.85 -3.72 -44.16
C GLN A 577 -0.92 -2.25 -44.58
N TRP A 578 -0.22 -1.41 -43.87
CA TRP A 578 -0.14 0.03 -44.12
C TRP A 578 1.00 0.34 -45.07
N THR A 579 0.76 1.19 -46.06
CA THR A 579 1.82 1.65 -46.96
C THR A 579 2.76 2.64 -46.27
N SER A 580 3.98 2.82 -46.79
CA SER A 580 4.95 3.79 -46.29
C SER A 580 4.39 5.21 -46.27
N GLU A 581 3.60 5.58 -47.27
CA GLU A 581 2.96 6.91 -47.37
C GLU A 581 1.91 7.11 -46.26
N GLU A 582 1.06 6.13 -46.00
CA GLU A 582 0.09 6.18 -44.90
C GLU A 582 0.73 6.28 -43.53
N VAL A 583 1.88 5.62 -43.31
CA VAL A 583 2.64 5.69 -42.07
C VAL A 583 3.28 7.06 -41.90
N VAL A 584 3.84 7.65 -42.98
CA VAL A 584 4.41 9.01 -42.95
C VAL A 584 3.29 10.03 -42.67
N GLU A 585 2.14 9.93 -43.34
CA GLU A 585 1.00 10.81 -43.09
C GLU A 585 0.51 10.70 -41.63
N ALA A 586 0.38 9.48 -41.11
CA ALA A 586 -0.03 9.25 -39.74
C ALA A 586 0.98 9.83 -38.70
N ALA A 587 2.27 9.79 -39.00
CA ALA A 587 3.34 10.30 -38.14
C ALA A 587 3.46 11.83 -38.18
N THR A 588 3.33 12.45 -39.36
CA THR A 588 3.58 13.90 -39.57
C THR A 588 2.34 14.76 -39.32
N ARG A 589 1.11 14.20 -39.39
CA ARG A 589 -0.12 14.95 -39.18
C ARG A 589 -0.25 15.41 -37.72
N PRO A 590 -0.37 16.74 -37.41
CA PRO A 590 -0.50 17.24 -36.06
C PRO A 590 -1.73 16.66 -35.33
N GLY A 591 -1.61 16.43 -34.01
CA GLY A 591 -2.75 16.03 -33.18
C GLY A 591 -3.78 17.16 -33.05
N THR A 592 -5.06 16.82 -32.89
CA THR A 592 -6.20 17.76 -32.81
C THR A 592 -6.06 18.82 -31.69
N ARG A 593 -5.17 18.63 -30.70
CA ARG A 593 -4.84 19.65 -29.67
C ARG A 593 -4.00 20.84 -30.19
N GLY A 594 -3.33 20.71 -31.34
CA GLY A 594 -2.54 21.80 -31.93
C GLY A 594 -3.38 22.88 -32.64
N ARG A 595 -4.60 22.56 -33.09
CA ARG A 595 -5.46 23.50 -33.79
C ARG A 595 -6.08 24.61 -32.94
N ARG A 596 -6.12 24.47 -31.58
CA ARG A 596 -6.68 25.52 -30.70
C ARG A 596 -5.69 26.61 -30.29
N ARG A 597 -4.39 26.49 -30.63
CA ARG A 597 -3.38 27.52 -30.29
C ARG A 597 -3.05 28.51 -31.41
N ALA A 598 -3.43 28.21 -32.64
CA ALA A 598 -3.14 29.07 -33.81
C ALA A 598 -4.25 30.07 -34.18
N ALA A 599 -5.39 30.10 -33.46
CA ALA A 599 -6.53 30.99 -33.75
C ALA A 599 -6.75 32.07 -32.66
N GLY A 600 -5.69 32.53 -31.99
CA GLY A 600 -5.77 33.51 -30.90
C GLY A 600 -4.65 34.53 -30.90
N GLY A 601 -4.24 35.00 -32.06
CA GLY A 601 -3.30 36.12 -32.21
C GLY A 601 -3.71 36.98 -33.39
N ASP A 602 -4.57 37.92 -33.15
CA ASP A 602 -4.71 39.27 -33.72
C ASP A 602 -6.14 39.79 -33.51
N GLN A 603 -6.36 40.53 -32.47
CA GLN A 603 -6.99 41.86 -32.37
C GLN A 603 -7.05 42.23 -30.89
#